data_0d1b93e213038c096d1ee2a4e7d1b915
#
_entry.id   0d1b93e213038c096d1ee2a4e7d1b915
#
_cell.length_a   1.000
_cell.length_b   1.000
_cell.length_c   1.000
_cell.angle_alpha   90.00
_cell.angle_beta   90.00
_cell.angle_gamma   90.00
#
_symmetry.space_group_name_H-M   'P 1'
#
loop_
_entity.id
_entity.type
_entity.pdbx_description
1 polymer ?
#
loop_
_entity_poly.entity_id
_entity_poly.type
_entity_poly.pdbx_seq_one_letter_code
_entity_poly.pdbx_strand_id
1 'polypeptide(L)'
;MRTSNVTSERETIYFVLSLIFSIFIYIIAAISIIGIGIAIGLLALVLYANMVMLGSIRGNGIRIRENQFPDVYERVVSLSGEMGLKRIPDVFIVQSEGALNAFATRFLGRDMVVIYSEVFELARQGGAAELDFIIAHELAHIKRRHVWKNILLVPATFIPFLSQAYSRSCEYTCDREAAFYTQNGTAAKRALTILGAGKDLYHEVNESAYLEQIKSESNVAVWFSEVLSSHPRLPKRIQSVGQFMRVEGTPSYEPKNGKIVLGASLLFGGMFGVYLLIVFLFSAGGLVYASFIPSLLSEDTFDLSEEDYYPSEGETPLMTAAYDGDIEEVNALIEQGADLEEKDAEGYTALGYAGFLQNNDVAQVLLDAGADPNAQSDYSTVLLEALYNENYELASMLYEYGANPELEDPTGESAYSYFGVDNEEDFLRALEQ
;
A
#
# COMPACT_ATOMS: atom_id res chain seq x y z
N MET A 1 12.80 23.50 37.94
CA MET A 1 13.21 22.31 37.15
C MET A 1 14.13 22.76 36.02
N ARG A 2 15.18 22.02 35.70
CA ARG A 2 16.00 22.34 34.52
C ARG A 2 15.31 21.85 33.24
N THR A 3 15.33 22.67 32.19
CA THR A 3 14.75 22.33 30.87
C THR A 3 15.35 21.07 30.24
N SER A 4 16.49 20.57 30.75
CA SER A 4 17.20 19.39 30.26
C SER A 4 16.48 18.05 30.51
N ASN A 5 15.49 18.00 31.41
CA ASN A 5 14.77 16.75 31.74
C ASN A 5 13.41 16.60 31.06
N VAL A 6 13.01 17.56 30.23
CA VAL A 6 11.69 17.56 29.59
C VAL A 6 11.63 16.57 28.40
N THR A 7 12.74 16.52 27.64
CA THR A 7 12.79 15.64 26.45
C THR A 7 12.94 14.16 26.86
N SER A 8 12.15 13.30 26.25
CA SER A 8 12.36 11.86 26.40
C SER A 8 13.64 11.43 25.63
N GLU A 9 14.55 10.75 26.32
CA GLU A 9 15.76 10.20 25.67
C GLU A 9 15.40 9.28 24.49
N ARG A 10 14.31 8.54 24.62
CA ARG A 10 13.80 7.63 23.61
C ARG A 10 13.34 8.37 22.33
N GLU A 11 12.87 9.61 22.45
CA GLU A 11 12.47 10.42 21.29
C GLU A 11 13.66 10.64 20.35
N THR A 12 14.81 11.02 20.89
CA THR A 12 16.02 11.24 20.09
C THR A 12 16.52 9.95 19.45
N ILE A 13 16.54 8.85 20.22
CA ILE A 13 16.99 7.54 19.71
C ILE A 13 16.11 7.07 18.56
N TYR A 14 14.77 7.04 18.75
CA TYR A 14 13.86 6.59 17.72
C TYR A 14 13.82 7.54 16.50
N PHE A 15 13.99 8.84 16.72
CA PHE A 15 14.13 9.80 15.62
C PHE A 15 15.36 9.49 14.76
N VAL A 16 16.53 9.28 15.38
CA VAL A 16 17.77 8.99 14.65
C VAL A 16 17.66 7.66 13.90
N LEU A 17 17.15 6.61 14.52
CA LEU A 17 16.95 5.32 13.86
C LEU A 17 15.99 5.44 12.66
N SER A 18 14.86 6.12 12.85
CA SER A 18 13.89 6.36 11.77
C SER A 18 14.48 7.21 10.65
N LEU A 19 15.30 8.20 10.98
CA LEU A 19 15.96 9.07 10.00
C LEU A 19 16.97 8.30 9.14
N ILE A 20 17.82 7.50 9.77
CA ILE A 20 18.81 6.66 9.06
C ILE A 20 18.09 5.76 8.04
N PHE A 21 17.04 5.09 8.47
CA PHE A 21 16.27 4.21 7.58
C PHE A 21 15.57 5.01 6.47
N SER A 22 14.96 6.15 6.81
CA SER A 22 14.29 6.99 5.81
C SER A 22 15.27 7.50 4.76
N ILE A 23 16.46 7.93 5.15
CA ILE A 23 17.52 8.34 4.22
C ILE A 23 17.90 7.19 3.29
N PHE A 24 18.07 5.97 3.83
CA PHE A 24 18.40 4.79 3.03
C PHE A 24 17.34 4.51 1.97
N ILE A 25 16.05 4.55 2.33
CA ILE A 25 14.95 4.36 1.38
C ILE A 25 14.87 5.50 0.35
N TYR A 26 15.10 6.76 0.77
CA TYR A 26 15.13 7.88 -0.17
C TYR A 26 16.27 7.75 -1.20
N ILE A 27 17.44 7.24 -0.79
CA ILE A 27 18.56 6.98 -1.70
C ILE A 27 18.18 5.89 -2.71
N ILE A 28 17.58 4.77 -2.25
CA ILE A 28 17.11 3.70 -3.13
C ILE A 28 16.07 4.23 -4.13
N ALA A 29 15.09 5.00 -3.65
CA ALA A 29 14.07 5.60 -4.51
C ALA A 29 14.69 6.55 -5.55
N ALA A 30 15.72 7.33 -5.19
CA ALA A 30 16.38 8.28 -6.08
C ALA A 30 17.21 7.63 -7.19
N ILE A 31 17.61 6.37 -7.04
CA ILE A 31 18.37 5.61 -8.06
C ILE A 31 17.44 5.07 -9.15
N SER A 32 16.16 4.88 -8.85
CA SER A 32 15.16 4.31 -9.75
C SER A 32 14.21 5.38 -10.28
N ILE A 33 14.03 5.45 -11.61
CA ILE A 33 13.04 6.34 -12.24
C ILE A 33 11.63 6.01 -11.74
N ILE A 34 11.31 4.72 -11.61
CA ILE A 34 10.04 4.25 -11.05
C ILE A 34 9.90 4.68 -9.58
N GLY A 35 10.96 4.53 -8.78
CA GLY A 35 10.99 4.96 -7.39
C GLY A 35 10.74 6.47 -7.22
N ILE A 36 11.32 7.30 -8.09
CA ILE A 36 11.07 8.75 -8.11
C ILE A 36 9.60 9.03 -8.45
N GLY A 37 9.05 8.36 -9.48
CA GLY A 37 7.65 8.51 -9.87
C GLY A 37 6.68 8.17 -8.72
N ILE A 38 6.89 7.02 -8.07
CA ILE A 38 6.09 6.60 -6.90
C ILE A 38 6.21 7.61 -5.76
N ALA A 39 7.42 8.07 -5.43
CA ALA A 39 7.64 9.03 -4.35
C ALA A 39 6.93 10.37 -4.61
N ILE A 40 6.98 10.87 -5.84
CA ILE A 40 6.27 12.10 -6.26
C ILE A 40 4.77 11.88 -6.19
N GLY A 41 4.24 10.75 -6.68
CA GLY A 41 2.82 10.43 -6.65
C GLY A 41 2.27 10.34 -5.21
N LEU A 42 2.99 9.64 -4.32
CA LEU A 42 2.63 9.55 -2.91
C LEU A 42 2.68 10.92 -2.21
N LEU A 43 3.72 11.72 -2.48
CA LEU A 43 3.82 13.07 -1.94
C LEU A 43 2.65 13.95 -2.42
N ALA A 44 2.32 13.91 -3.69
CA ALA A 44 1.20 14.66 -4.27
C ALA A 44 -0.13 14.24 -3.61
N LEU A 45 -0.36 12.93 -3.42
CA LEU A 45 -1.55 12.40 -2.75
C LEU A 45 -1.64 12.89 -1.29
N VAL A 46 -0.53 12.82 -0.54
CA VAL A 46 -0.48 13.30 0.84
C VAL A 46 -0.72 14.80 0.92
N LEU A 47 -0.12 15.59 0.03
CA LEU A 47 -0.34 17.04 -0.03
C LEU A 47 -1.79 17.37 -0.40
N TYR A 48 -2.39 16.67 -1.35
CA TYR A 48 -3.79 16.83 -1.73
C TYR A 48 -4.72 16.52 -0.56
N ALA A 49 -4.58 15.36 0.09
CA ALA A 49 -5.39 14.97 1.23
C ALA A 49 -5.28 15.98 2.39
N ASN A 50 -4.06 16.44 2.70
CA ASN A 50 -3.84 17.49 3.70
C ASN A 50 -4.49 18.80 3.29
N MET A 51 -4.37 19.22 2.04
CA MET A 51 -4.97 20.46 1.55
C MET A 51 -6.50 20.43 1.70
N VAL A 52 -7.16 19.33 1.33
CA VAL A 52 -8.62 19.16 1.46
C VAL A 52 -9.02 19.19 2.94
N MET A 53 -8.38 18.39 3.80
CA MET A 53 -8.67 18.31 5.23
C MET A 53 -8.49 19.67 5.92
N LEU A 54 -7.34 20.31 5.72
CA LEU A 54 -7.02 21.59 6.36
C LEU A 54 -7.82 22.75 5.77
N GLY A 55 -8.17 22.67 4.49
CA GLY A 55 -9.10 23.60 3.84
C GLY A 55 -10.50 23.54 4.47
N SER A 56 -11.00 22.32 4.72
CA SER A 56 -12.27 22.10 5.40
C SER A 56 -12.26 22.67 6.84
N ILE A 57 -11.18 22.41 7.61
CA ILE A 57 -11.03 22.97 8.96
C ILE A 57 -11.04 24.51 8.93
N ARG A 58 -10.33 25.13 7.99
CA ARG A 58 -10.29 26.60 7.89
C ARG A 58 -11.58 27.21 7.37
N GLY A 59 -12.33 26.48 6.56
CA GLY A 59 -13.62 26.93 6.01
C GLY A 59 -14.77 26.80 6.99
N ASN A 60 -14.80 25.71 7.76
CA ASN A 60 -15.92 25.37 8.64
C ASN A 60 -15.61 25.53 10.13
N GLY A 61 -14.34 25.49 10.53
CA GLY A 61 -13.93 25.63 11.92
C GLY A 61 -14.04 27.06 12.42
N ILE A 62 -14.38 27.21 13.69
CA ILE A 62 -14.49 28.53 14.36
C ILE A 62 -13.09 28.94 14.81
N ARG A 63 -12.56 30.01 14.24
CA ARG A 63 -11.24 30.49 14.59
C ARG A 63 -11.24 31.29 15.88
N ILE A 64 -10.36 30.95 16.83
CA ILE A 64 -10.10 31.66 18.06
C ILE A 64 -9.28 32.91 17.75
N ARG A 65 -9.79 34.07 18.17
CA ARG A 65 -9.18 35.41 17.98
C ARG A 65 -9.47 36.30 19.17
N GLU A 66 -8.84 37.45 19.21
CA GLU A 66 -9.08 38.49 20.23
C GLU A 66 -10.54 38.92 20.35
N ASN A 67 -11.26 39.00 19.22
CA ASN A 67 -12.69 39.32 19.18
C ASN A 67 -13.62 38.10 19.21
N GLN A 68 -13.06 36.90 19.32
CA GLN A 68 -13.79 35.63 19.35
C GLN A 68 -13.10 34.65 20.28
N PHE A 69 -13.65 34.45 21.48
CA PHE A 69 -13.06 33.72 22.60
C PHE A 69 -11.75 34.37 23.11
N PRO A 70 -11.78 35.67 23.54
CA PRO A 70 -10.61 36.45 23.93
C PRO A 70 -9.82 35.80 25.05
N ASP A 71 -10.49 35.22 26.03
CA ASP A 71 -9.89 34.54 27.17
C ASP A 71 -9.00 33.34 26.77
N VAL A 72 -9.46 32.52 25.81
CA VAL A 72 -8.66 31.42 25.28
C VAL A 72 -7.56 31.91 24.36
N TYR A 73 -7.86 32.96 23.56
CA TYR A 73 -6.84 33.58 22.71
C TYR A 73 -5.65 34.13 23.51
N GLU A 74 -5.93 34.85 24.60
CA GLU A 74 -4.87 35.39 25.50
C GLU A 74 -4.01 34.26 26.09
N ARG A 75 -4.61 33.14 26.44
CA ARG A 75 -3.88 31.97 26.94
C ARG A 75 -2.96 31.37 25.88
N VAL A 76 -3.46 31.20 24.63
CA VAL A 76 -2.65 30.75 23.50
C VAL A 76 -1.46 31.69 23.27
N VAL A 77 -1.69 33.00 23.34
CA VAL A 77 -0.63 34.03 23.19
C VAL A 77 0.41 33.90 24.30
N SER A 78 -0.04 33.86 25.57
CA SER A 78 0.84 33.75 26.74
C SER A 78 1.69 32.48 26.66
N LEU A 79 1.05 31.30 26.50
CA LEU A 79 1.75 30.01 26.40
C LEU A 79 2.71 29.95 25.21
N SER A 80 2.30 30.51 24.05
CA SER A 80 3.18 30.58 22.87
C SER A 80 4.43 31.41 23.16
N GLY A 81 4.28 32.54 23.87
CA GLY A 81 5.39 33.40 24.29
C GLY A 81 6.31 32.71 25.29
N GLU A 82 5.74 32.12 26.36
CA GLU A 82 6.50 31.40 27.39
C GLU A 82 7.26 30.21 26.82
N MET A 83 6.65 29.48 25.89
CA MET A 83 7.27 28.36 25.19
C MET A 83 8.28 28.80 24.12
N GLY A 84 8.39 30.10 23.81
CA GLY A 84 9.33 30.66 22.85
C GLY A 84 9.01 30.34 21.39
N LEU A 85 7.74 30.23 21.04
CA LEU A 85 7.33 30.07 19.65
C LEU A 85 7.59 31.34 18.86
N LYS A 86 8.13 31.23 17.64
CA LYS A 86 8.42 32.37 16.77
C LYS A 86 7.18 33.09 16.28
N ARG A 87 6.05 32.39 16.20
CA ARG A 87 4.73 32.92 15.75
C ARG A 87 3.65 32.22 16.53
N ILE A 88 2.60 32.96 16.86
CA ILE A 88 1.38 32.40 17.45
C ILE A 88 0.68 31.57 16.38
N PRO A 89 0.37 30.28 16.63
CA PRO A 89 -0.36 29.46 15.68
C PRO A 89 -1.81 29.91 15.54
N ASP A 90 -2.41 29.61 14.38
CA ASP A 90 -3.86 29.74 14.19
C ASP A 90 -4.56 28.64 15.00
N VAL A 91 -5.57 28.97 15.80
CA VAL A 91 -6.34 28.00 16.59
C VAL A 91 -7.78 27.94 16.08
N PHE A 92 -8.28 26.73 15.85
CA PHE A 92 -9.63 26.48 15.38
C PHE A 92 -10.36 25.51 16.31
N ILE A 93 -11.64 25.79 16.52
CA ILE A 93 -12.58 24.85 17.14
C ILE A 93 -13.36 24.17 16.02
N VAL A 94 -13.44 22.83 16.09
CA VAL A 94 -14.17 22.00 15.14
C VAL A 94 -15.14 21.12 15.91
N GLN A 95 -16.34 20.93 15.38
CA GLN A 95 -17.31 20.00 15.96
C GLN A 95 -16.80 18.56 15.80
N SER A 96 -17.00 17.75 16.81
CA SER A 96 -16.36 16.44 16.92
C SER A 96 -17.30 15.25 17.11
N GLU A 97 -18.62 15.46 17.09
CA GLU A 97 -19.62 14.39 17.29
C GLU A 97 -19.32 13.50 18.53
N GLY A 98 -18.86 14.10 19.61
CA GLY A 98 -18.54 13.40 20.86
C GLY A 98 -17.08 13.00 21.06
N ALA A 99 -16.20 13.18 20.07
CA ALA A 99 -14.78 12.88 20.23
C ALA A 99 -14.06 13.97 21.03
N LEU A 100 -13.30 13.57 22.07
CA LEU A 100 -12.41 14.45 22.81
C LEU A 100 -11.01 14.38 22.20
N ASN A 101 -10.62 15.40 21.46
CA ASN A 101 -9.31 15.47 20.84
C ASN A 101 -8.85 16.91 20.58
N ALA A 102 -7.54 17.07 20.45
CA ALA A 102 -6.89 18.24 19.88
C ALA A 102 -5.70 17.77 19.05
N PHE A 103 -5.24 18.52 18.08
CA PHE A 103 -4.03 18.20 17.34
C PHE A 103 -3.37 19.42 16.72
N ALA A 104 -2.04 19.37 16.66
CA ALA A 104 -1.23 20.34 15.97
C ALA A 104 -0.98 19.93 14.51
N THR A 105 -1.07 20.88 13.60
CA THR A 105 -0.80 20.67 12.18
C THR A 105 -0.21 21.91 11.52
N ARG A 106 0.04 21.84 10.21
CA ARG A 106 0.59 22.97 9.47
C ARG A 106 -0.05 23.09 8.09
N PHE A 107 -0.49 24.30 7.77
CA PHE A 107 -1.13 24.62 6.49
C PHE A 107 -0.42 25.81 5.82
N LEU A 108 0.03 25.60 4.58
CA LEU A 108 0.70 26.63 3.75
C LEU A 108 1.74 27.46 4.54
N GLY A 109 2.57 26.78 5.33
CA GLY A 109 3.64 27.41 6.09
C GLY A 109 3.23 28.03 7.44
N ARG A 110 1.94 27.96 7.84
CA ARG A 110 1.43 28.40 9.13
C ARG A 110 1.09 27.23 10.03
N ASP A 111 1.56 27.29 11.27
CA ASP A 111 1.22 26.31 12.29
C ASP A 111 -0.22 26.53 12.75
N MET A 112 -0.95 25.44 12.97
CA MET A 112 -2.34 25.43 13.42
C MET A 112 -2.50 24.46 14.59
N VAL A 113 -3.39 24.82 15.52
CA VAL A 113 -3.92 23.93 16.55
C VAL A 113 -5.42 23.78 16.29
N VAL A 114 -5.90 22.57 16.29
CA VAL A 114 -7.32 22.24 16.17
C VAL A 114 -7.77 21.66 17.50
N ILE A 115 -8.81 22.22 18.08
CA ILE A 115 -9.41 21.81 19.35
C ILE A 115 -10.83 21.36 19.04
N TYR A 116 -11.20 20.18 19.47
CA TYR A 116 -12.57 19.71 19.31
C TYR A 116 -13.51 20.37 20.30
N SER A 117 -14.78 20.56 19.91
CA SER A 117 -15.76 21.32 20.68
C SER A 117 -15.91 20.82 22.11
N GLU A 118 -15.89 19.50 22.34
CA GLU A 118 -16.04 18.92 23.68
C GLU A 118 -14.87 19.27 24.62
N VAL A 119 -13.65 19.38 24.08
CA VAL A 119 -12.47 19.83 24.86
C VAL A 119 -12.63 21.32 25.21
N PHE A 120 -13.15 22.11 24.29
CA PHE A 120 -13.39 23.51 24.53
C PHE A 120 -14.51 23.76 25.54
N GLU A 121 -15.60 23.00 25.48
CA GLU A 121 -16.70 23.06 26.43
C GLU A 121 -16.28 22.74 27.86
N LEU A 122 -15.34 21.77 28.02
CA LEU A 122 -14.76 21.43 29.31
C LEU A 122 -14.18 22.66 30.01
N ALA A 123 -13.47 23.52 29.27
CA ALA A 123 -12.91 24.76 29.84
C ALA A 123 -14.00 25.69 30.36
N ARG A 124 -15.17 25.71 29.71
CA ARG A 124 -16.31 26.53 30.12
C ARG A 124 -17.02 26.00 31.37
N GLN A 125 -16.83 24.71 31.69
CA GLN A 125 -17.37 24.05 32.87
C GLN A 125 -16.40 24.04 34.07
N GLY A 126 -15.35 24.87 34.05
CA GLY A 126 -14.40 25.01 35.15
C GLY A 126 -13.06 24.30 34.91
N GLY A 127 -12.85 23.69 33.75
CA GLY A 127 -11.60 22.99 33.36
C GLY A 127 -10.58 23.88 32.64
N ALA A 128 -10.45 25.15 33.01
CA ALA A 128 -9.53 26.07 32.34
C ALA A 128 -8.05 25.64 32.42
N ALA A 129 -7.63 25.05 33.54
CA ALA A 129 -6.27 24.57 33.72
C ALA A 129 -5.99 23.30 32.88
N GLU A 130 -6.99 22.45 32.69
CA GLU A 130 -6.95 21.28 31.82
C GLU A 130 -6.83 21.68 30.37
N LEU A 131 -7.58 22.71 29.94
CA LEU A 131 -7.45 23.27 28.60
C LEU A 131 -6.07 23.89 28.36
N ASP A 132 -5.51 24.60 29.35
CA ASP A 132 -4.14 25.14 29.26
C ASP A 132 -3.13 24.03 29.00
N PHE A 133 -3.26 22.89 29.71
CA PHE A 133 -2.37 21.75 29.47
C PHE A 133 -2.54 21.20 28.06
N ILE A 134 -3.77 21.03 27.56
CA ILE A 134 -4.02 20.55 26.21
C ILE A 134 -3.46 21.50 25.15
N ILE A 135 -3.68 22.80 25.31
CA ILE A 135 -3.11 23.81 24.41
C ILE A 135 -1.57 23.76 24.44
N ALA A 136 -0.97 23.70 25.64
CA ALA A 136 0.48 23.64 25.79
C ALA A 136 1.06 22.35 25.19
N HIS A 137 0.35 21.23 25.27
CA HIS A 137 0.72 19.97 24.64
C HIS A 137 0.80 20.12 23.09
N GLU A 138 -0.21 20.71 22.48
CA GLU A 138 -0.23 20.96 21.04
C GLU A 138 0.84 21.97 20.60
N LEU A 139 1.05 23.01 21.41
CA LEU A 139 2.15 23.96 21.18
C LEU A 139 3.53 23.31 21.27
N ALA A 140 3.70 22.27 22.13
CA ALA A 140 4.93 21.51 22.23
C ALA A 140 5.22 20.74 20.93
N HIS A 141 4.19 20.15 20.30
CA HIS A 141 4.36 19.52 18.99
C HIS A 141 4.85 20.51 17.92
N ILE A 142 4.33 21.73 17.92
CA ILE A 142 4.76 22.81 17.01
C ILE A 142 6.20 23.23 17.30
N LYS A 143 6.51 23.54 18.56
CA LYS A 143 7.86 23.94 19.02
C LYS A 143 8.91 22.92 18.64
N ARG A 144 8.63 21.65 18.80
CA ARG A 144 9.51 20.53 18.49
C ARG A 144 9.52 20.11 17.02
N ARG A 145 8.67 20.75 16.22
CA ARG A 145 8.53 20.51 14.78
C ARG A 145 8.16 19.07 14.45
N HIS A 146 7.35 18.42 15.29
CA HIS A 146 6.97 17.01 15.08
C HIS A 146 6.28 16.80 13.75
N VAL A 147 5.42 17.73 13.29
CA VAL A 147 4.76 17.69 11.98
C VAL A 147 5.80 17.55 10.84
N TRP A 148 6.86 18.37 10.86
CA TRP A 148 7.92 18.30 9.85
C TRP A 148 8.76 17.03 9.93
N LYS A 149 9.10 16.62 11.15
CA LYS A 149 9.86 15.39 11.38
C LYS A 149 9.07 14.17 10.86
N ASN A 150 7.77 14.13 11.11
CA ASN A 150 6.91 13.04 10.63
C ASN A 150 6.88 12.95 9.09
N ILE A 151 6.85 14.10 8.38
CA ILE A 151 6.95 14.10 6.92
C ILE A 151 8.30 13.53 6.46
N LEU A 152 9.39 13.93 7.10
CA LEU A 152 10.72 13.42 6.78
C LEU A 152 10.87 11.92 7.04
N LEU A 153 10.13 11.40 8.03
CA LEU A 153 10.18 10.01 8.47
C LEU A 153 9.14 9.11 7.80
N VAL A 154 8.43 9.57 6.75
CA VAL A 154 7.43 8.76 6.04
C VAL A 154 7.96 7.37 5.64
N PRO A 155 9.18 7.20 5.08
CA PRO A 155 9.70 5.87 4.79
C PRO A 155 9.85 4.96 6.01
N ALA A 156 10.10 5.51 7.20
CA ALA A 156 10.20 4.72 8.42
C ALA A 156 8.86 4.10 8.84
N THR A 157 7.72 4.54 8.27
CA THR A 157 6.40 3.93 8.53
C THR A 157 6.31 2.51 7.99
N PHE A 158 7.15 2.14 7.02
CA PHE A 158 7.24 0.78 6.50
C PHE A 158 7.98 -0.18 7.45
N ILE A 159 8.75 0.33 8.43
CA ILE A 159 9.29 -0.51 9.51
C ILE A 159 8.23 -0.68 10.59
N PRO A 160 7.74 -1.90 10.82
CA PRO A 160 6.79 -2.15 11.91
C PRO A 160 7.30 -1.60 13.23
N PHE A 161 6.43 -0.92 13.97
CA PHE A 161 6.65 -0.42 15.33
C PHE A 161 7.61 0.77 15.48
N LEU A 162 8.50 1.06 14.53
CA LEU A 162 9.52 2.10 14.68
C LEU A 162 8.92 3.51 14.69
N SER A 163 8.10 3.84 13.69
CA SER A 163 7.42 5.14 13.61
C SER A 163 6.46 5.36 14.78
N GLN A 164 5.75 4.30 15.20
CA GLN A 164 4.86 4.34 16.38
C GLN A 164 5.66 4.56 17.67
N ALA A 165 6.83 3.93 17.81
CA ALA A 165 7.71 4.16 18.98
C ALA A 165 8.21 5.59 19.04
N TYR A 166 8.55 6.17 17.90
CA TYR A 166 8.90 7.59 17.80
C TYR A 166 7.71 8.48 18.21
N SER A 167 6.52 8.27 17.62
CA SER A 167 5.33 9.04 17.97
C SER A 167 5.00 8.95 19.46
N ARG A 168 4.98 7.75 20.05
CA ARG A 168 4.76 7.58 21.50
C ARG A 168 5.78 8.33 22.35
N SER A 169 7.03 8.41 21.88
CA SER A 169 8.08 9.15 22.61
C SER A 169 7.87 10.66 22.53
N CYS A 170 7.34 11.16 21.43
CA CYS A 170 6.92 12.56 21.26
C CYS A 170 5.81 12.92 22.24
N GLU A 171 4.82 12.05 22.43
CA GLU A 171 3.71 12.27 23.38
C GLU A 171 4.23 12.48 24.80
N TYR A 172 5.13 11.61 25.28
CA TYR A 172 5.73 11.77 26.63
C TYR A 172 6.51 13.09 26.76
N THR A 173 7.18 13.52 25.71
CA THR A 173 7.90 14.81 25.70
C THR A 173 6.91 15.98 25.74
N CYS A 174 5.85 15.94 24.92
CA CYS A 174 4.86 16.99 24.88
C CYS A 174 4.07 17.10 26.18
N ASP A 175 3.72 15.95 26.82
CA ASP A 175 3.09 15.93 28.14
C ASP A 175 3.96 16.61 29.22
N ARG A 176 5.27 16.29 29.26
CA ARG A 176 6.19 16.90 30.20
C ARG A 176 6.39 18.38 29.92
N GLU A 177 6.49 18.76 28.65
CA GLU A 177 6.66 20.14 28.25
C GLU A 177 5.41 20.98 28.60
N ALA A 178 4.23 20.46 28.30
CA ALA A 178 2.97 21.08 28.69
C ALA A 178 2.86 21.27 30.21
N ALA A 179 3.10 20.21 30.97
CA ALA A 179 3.07 20.27 32.45
C ALA A 179 4.12 21.21 33.03
N PHE A 180 5.31 21.31 32.39
CA PHE A 180 6.36 22.24 32.78
C PHE A 180 5.96 23.70 32.59
N TYR A 181 5.31 24.06 31.47
CA TYR A 181 4.90 25.45 31.22
C TYR A 181 3.61 25.83 31.97
N THR A 182 2.66 24.93 32.12
CA THR A 182 1.45 25.19 32.90
C THR A 182 1.64 25.13 34.42
N GLN A 183 2.78 24.59 34.89
CA GLN A 183 3.14 24.43 36.30
C GLN A 183 2.05 23.76 37.14
N ASN A 184 1.16 22.96 36.54
CA ASN A 184 0.02 22.32 37.20
C ASN A 184 -0.08 20.82 36.85
N GLY A 185 0.66 20.00 37.61
CA GLY A 185 0.72 18.55 37.39
C GLY A 185 -0.64 17.85 37.68
N THR A 186 -1.45 18.40 38.60
CA THR A 186 -2.78 17.84 38.90
C THR A 186 -3.74 18.07 37.74
N ALA A 187 -3.76 19.28 37.16
CA ALA A 187 -4.56 19.56 35.99
C ALA A 187 -4.09 18.75 34.78
N ALA A 188 -2.77 18.55 34.60
CA ALA A 188 -2.21 17.72 33.56
C ALA A 188 -2.71 16.24 33.65
N LYS A 189 -2.71 15.66 34.86
CA LYS A 189 -3.25 14.32 35.10
C LYS A 189 -4.74 14.24 34.80
N ARG A 190 -5.52 15.24 35.27
CA ARG A 190 -6.97 15.31 34.99
C ARG A 190 -7.26 15.48 33.50
N ALA A 191 -6.54 16.33 32.79
CA ALA A 191 -6.70 16.48 31.34
C ALA A 191 -6.52 15.16 30.60
N LEU A 192 -5.49 14.37 30.95
CA LEU A 192 -5.27 13.05 30.36
C LEU A 192 -6.36 12.04 30.78
N THR A 193 -6.90 12.12 32.02
CA THR A 193 -8.03 11.28 32.46
C THR A 193 -9.29 11.59 31.67
N ILE A 194 -9.56 12.87 31.40
CA ILE A 194 -10.69 13.30 30.59
C ILE A 194 -10.62 12.77 29.17
N LEU A 195 -9.43 12.72 28.57
CA LEU A 195 -9.25 12.10 27.24
C LEU A 195 -9.62 10.60 27.21
N GLY A 196 -9.57 9.93 28.36
CA GLY A 196 -9.92 8.51 28.49
C GLY A 196 -11.35 8.23 28.89
N ALA A 197 -11.89 9.02 29.81
CA ALA A 197 -13.19 8.79 30.42
C ALA A 197 -14.30 9.71 29.88
N GLY A 198 -13.93 10.78 29.19
CA GLY A 198 -14.88 11.81 28.77
C GLY A 198 -15.09 12.90 29.84
N LYS A 199 -15.68 14.01 29.40
CA LYS A 199 -15.90 15.20 30.23
C LYS A 199 -16.88 15.00 31.38
N ASP A 200 -17.80 14.05 31.26
CA ASP A 200 -18.87 13.83 32.24
C ASP A 200 -18.48 12.79 33.31
N LEU A 201 -17.68 11.80 32.94
CA LEU A 201 -17.36 10.67 33.82
C LEU A 201 -16.01 10.77 34.54
N TYR A 202 -15.13 11.69 34.13
CA TYR A 202 -13.76 11.71 34.67
C TYR A 202 -13.73 11.95 36.20
N HIS A 203 -14.75 12.61 36.77
CA HIS A 203 -14.87 12.83 38.22
C HIS A 203 -15.09 11.55 39.03
N GLU A 204 -15.67 10.52 38.39
CA GLU A 204 -15.97 9.25 39.00
C GLU A 204 -14.79 8.27 38.89
N VAL A 205 -13.78 8.60 38.08
CA VAL A 205 -12.61 7.74 37.84
C VAL A 205 -11.73 7.67 39.09
N ASN A 206 -11.60 6.49 39.65
CA ASN A 206 -10.58 6.23 40.64
C ASN A 206 -9.22 6.15 39.96
N GLU A 207 -8.44 7.21 40.06
CA GLU A 207 -7.14 7.31 39.38
C GLU A 207 -6.19 6.18 39.76
N SER A 208 -6.12 5.79 41.04
CA SER A 208 -5.23 4.70 41.47
C SER A 208 -5.60 3.37 40.83
N ALA A 209 -6.89 3.06 40.74
CA ALA A 209 -7.38 1.85 40.08
C ALA A 209 -7.12 1.92 38.54
N TYR A 210 -7.27 3.11 37.94
CA TYR A 210 -6.97 3.30 36.52
C TYR A 210 -5.49 3.12 36.22
N LEU A 211 -4.60 3.65 37.06
CA LEU A 211 -3.16 3.47 36.92
C LEU A 211 -2.70 2.03 37.18
N GLU A 212 -3.40 1.29 38.07
CA GLU A 212 -3.12 -0.12 38.32
C GLU A 212 -3.27 -0.99 37.05
N GLN A 213 -4.06 -0.57 36.08
CA GLN A 213 -4.17 -1.24 34.78
C GLN A 213 -2.82 -1.36 34.04
N ILE A 214 -1.82 -0.53 34.36
CA ILE A 214 -0.46 -0.70 33.83
C ILE A 214 0.08 -2.09 34.17
N LYS A 215 -0.24 -2.60 35.36
CA LYS A 215 0.21 -3.89 35.91
C LYS A 215 -0.79 -5.01 35.66
N SER A 216 -2.08 -4.78 35.94
CA SER A 216 -3.15 -5.80 35.82
C SER A 216 -3.37 -6.21 34.36
N GLU A 217 -3.39 -5.23 33.45
CA GLU A 217 -3.57 -5.42 32.02
C GLU A 217 -2.24 -5.57 31.27
N SER A 218 -1.29 -6.32 31.84
CA SER A 218 0.01 -6.64 31.24
C SER A 218 -0.05 -8.01 30.54
N ASN A 219 -0.55 -8.04 29.32
CA ASN A 219 -0.60 -9.22 28.47
C ASN A 219 -0.11 -8.88 27.04
N VAL A 220 0.09 -9.91 26.20
CA VAL A 220 0.64 -9.73 24.86
C VAL A 220 -0.30 -8.91 23.95
N ALA A 221 -1.61 -9.08 24.06
CA ALA A 221 -2.57 -8.37 23.21
C ALA A 221 -2.55 -6.86 23.51
N VAL A 222 -2.56 -6.49 24.79
CA VAL A 222 -2.46 -5.08 25.21
C VAL A 222 -1.10 -4.49 24.84
N TRP A 223 -0.01 -5.25 25.01
CA TRP A 223 1.30 -4.82 24.56
C TRP A 223 1.35 -4.60 23.05
N PHE A 224 0.81 -5.55 22.28
CA PHE A 224 0.80 -5.48 20.83
C PHE A 224 -0.04 -4.30 20.32
N SER A 225 -1.23 -4.08 20.90
CA SER A 225 -2.05 -2.90 20.63
C SER A 225 -1.31 -1.60 20.91
N GLU A 226 -0.59 -1.52 22.06
CA GLU A 226 0.20 -0.34 22.40
C GLU A 226 1.36 -0.12 21.41
N VAL A 227 2.03 -1.20 20.99
CA VAL A 227 3.17 -1.11 20.06
C VAL A 227 2.73 -0.62 18.68
N LEU A 228 1.53 -1.00 18.25
CA LEU A 228 0.92 -0.52 17.00
C LEU A 228 0.34 0.89 17.10
N SER A 229 0.06 1.39 18.32
CA SER A 229 -0.51 2.72 18.51
C SER A 229 0.54 3.82 18.38
N SER A 230 0.15 4.96 17.80
CA SER A 230 0.94 6.20 17.79
C SER A 230 0.96 6.91 19.16
N HIS A 231 0.00 6.60 20.04
CA HIS A 231 -0.10 7.18 21.39
C HIS A 231 0.16 6.12 22.44
N PRO A 232 0.88 6.47 23.54
CA PRO A 232 1.01 5.57 24.69
C PRO A 232 -0.33 5.41 25.39
N ARG A 233 -0.49 4.30 26.12
CA ARG A 233 -1.66 4.11 26.98
C ARG A 233 -1.82 5.27 27.98
N LEU A 234 -3.03 5.79 28.12
CA LEU A 234 -3.32 6.93 28.99
C LEU A 234 -2.87 6.73 30.44
N PRO A 235 -3.06 5.57 31.10
CA PRO A 235 -2.52 5.34 32.44
C PRO A 235 -1.01 5.58 32.53
N LYS A 236 -0.24 5.19 31.52
CA LYS A 236 1.21 5.42 31.48
C LYS A 236 1.57 6.89 31.30
N ARG A 237 0.79 7.65 30.49
CA ARG A 237 0.97 9.09 30.33
C ARG A 237 0.67 9.82 31.64
N ILE A 238 -0.46 9.50 32.29
CA ILE A 238 -0.87 10.08 33.58
C ILE A 238 0.20 9.80 34.65
N GLN A 239 0.67 8.57 34.77
CA GLN A 239 1.74 8.23 35.71
C GLN A 239 3.04 9.01 35.39
N SER A 240 3.42 9.06 34.13
CA SER A 240 4.67 9.74 33.69
C SER A 240 4.65 11.24 34.00
N VAL A 241 3.53 11.93 33.72
CA VAL A 241 3.42 13.37 34.00
C VAL A 241 3.32 13.64 35.49
N GLY A 242 2.60 12.82 36.26
CA GLY A 242 2.51 12.94 37.70
C GLY A 242 3.84 12.74 38.41
N GLN A 243 4.65 11.76 37.96
CA GLN A 243 6.02 11.56 38.46
C GLN A 243 6.96 12.71 38.08
N PHE A 244 6.88 13.17 36.84
CA PHE A 244 7.69 14.30 36.35
C PHE A 244 7.42 15.57 37.18
N MET A 245 6.16 15.87 37.48
CA MET A 245 5.73 17.04 38.26
C MET A 245 5.80 16.78 39.77
N ARG A 246 6.15 15.59 40.21
CA ARG A 246 6.19 15.18 41.62
C ARG A 246 4.87 15.42 42.33
N VAL A 247 3.75 15.10 41.66
CA VAL A 247 2.42 15.18 42.28
C VAL A 247 2.29 14.13 43.35
N GLU A 248 1.97 14.59 44.58
CA GLU A 248 1.80 13.66 45.72
C GLU A 248 0.75 12.59 45.44
N GLY A 249 0.98 11.40 45.96
CA GLY A 249 0.06 10.26 45.79
C GLY A 249 0.05 9.64 44.38
N THR A 250 0.92 10.06 43.46
CA THR A 250 1.03 9.39 42.17
C THR A 250 1.69 8.02 42.33
N PRO A 251 0.95 6.90 42.18
CA PRO A 251 1.51 5.57 42.30
C PRO A 251 2.49 5.27 41.15
N SER A 252 3.39 4.31 41.41
CA SER A 252 4.33 3.82 40.40
C SER A 252 4.02 2.36 40.11
N TYR A 253 3.43 2.10 38.97
CA TYR A 253 3.18 0.74 38.50
C TYR A 253 4.07 0.42 37.31
N GLU A 254 4.52 -0.84 37.27
CA GLU A 254 5.30 -1.33 36.13
C GLU A 254 4.59 -2.51 35.45
N PRO A 255 4.69 -2.63 34.12
CA PRO A 255 4.13 -3.76 33.40
C PRO A 255 4.83 -5.07 33.79
N LYS A 256 4.10 -6.17 33.76
CA LYS A 256 4.64 -7.52 33.98
C LYS A 256 5.39 -8.01 32.73
N ASN A 257 6.60 -7.53 32.53
CA ASN A 257 7.38 -7.80 31.32
C ASN A 257 7.55 -9.29 31.02
N GLY A 258 7.65 -10.17 32.04
CA GLY A 258 7.76 -11.61 31.83
C GLY A 258 6.58 -12.21 31.05
N LYS A 259 5.34 -11.78 31.36
CA LYS A 259 4.15 -12.22 30.63
C LYS A 259 4.11 -11.68 29.20
N ILE A 260 4.56 -10.45 29.00
CA ILE A 260 4.64 -9.82 27.70
C ILE A 260 5.68 -10.52 26.83
N VAL A 261 6.89 -10.76 27.39
CA VAL A 261 7.98 -11.45 26.68
C VAL A 261 7.55 -12.87 26.32
N LEU A 262 6.96 -13.62 27.24
CA LEU A 262 6.47 -14.98 26.95
C LEU A 262 5.41 -14.95 25.84
N GLY A 263 4.41 -14.09 25.97
CA GLY A 263 3.34 -13.98 24.96
C GLY A 263 3.86 -13.51 23.60
N ALA A 264 4.78 -12.55 23.57
CA ALA A 264 5.43 -12.11 22.33
C ALA A 264 6.27 -13.22 21.68
N SER A 265 7.03 -13.97 22.50
CA SER A 265 7.80 -15.11 22.00
C SER A 265 6.92 -16.19 21.40
N LEU A 266 5.78 -16.49 22.04
CA LEU A 266 4.79 -17.43 21.51
C LEU A 266 4.14 -16.93 20.21
N LEU A 267 3.80 -15.64 20.15
CA LEU A 267 3.20 -15.04 18.98
C LEU A 267 4.17 -15.05 17.78
N PHE A 268 5.34 -14.47 17.96
CA PHE A 268 6.31 -14.35 16.86
C PHE A 268 7.00 -15.68 16.55
N GLY A 269 7.27 -16.50 17.57
CA GLY A 269 7.78 -17.86 17.39
C GLY A 269 6.76 -18.76 16.68
N GLY A 270 5.48 -18.64 17.05
CA GLY A 270 4.39 -19.34 16.36
C GLY A 270 4.24 -18.90 14.90
N MET A 271 4.25 -17.60 14.63
CA MET A 271 4.23 -17.07 13.25
C MET A 271 5.44 -17.52 12.44
N PHE A 272 6.64 -17.50 13.04
CA PHE A 272 7.85 -18.00 12.40
C PHE A 272 7.79 -19.50 12.16
N GLY A 273 7.25 -20.28 13.10
CA GLY A 273 6.99 -21.70 12.94
C GLY A 273 6.02 -22.02 11.80
N VAL A 274 4.92 -21.24 11.70
CA VAL A 274 3.97 -21.35 10.57
C VAL A 274 4.65 -20.97 9.25
N TYR A 275 5.45 -19.90 9.23
CA TYR A 275 6.24 -19.53 8.06
C TYR A 275 7.18 -20.65 7.62
N LEU A 276 7.94 -21.23 8.56
CA LEU A 276 8.82 -22.36 8.25
C LEU A 276 8.05 -23.60 7.78
N LEU A 277 6.87 -23.86 8.37
CA LEU A 277 5.99 -24.93 7.91
C LEU A 277 5.50 -24.68 6.48
N ILE A 278 5.09 -23.47 6.16
CA ILE A 278 4.70 -23.10 4.80
C ILE A 278 5.87 -23.28 3.83
N VAL A 279 7.05 -22.75 4.16
CA VAL A 279 8.27 -22.93 3.35
C VAL A 279 8.60 -24.39 3.18
N PHE A 280 8.50 -25.19 4.25
CA PHE A 280 8.72 -26.65 4.19
C PHE A 280 7.70 -27.34 3.29
N LEU A 281 6.40 -27.01 3.42
CA LEU A 281 5.35 -27.59 2.59
C LEU A 281 5.52 -27.23 1.11
N PHE A 282 5.88 -25.97 0.79
CA PHE A 282 6.20 -25.56 -0.57
C PHE A 282 7.47 -26.26 -1.09
N SER A 283 8.51 -26.37 -0.27
CA SER A 283 9.76 -27.06 -0.67
C SER A 283 9.55 -28.56 -0.79
N ALA A 284 8.86 -29.19 0.17
CA ALA A 284 8.52 -30.61 0.10
C ALA A 284 7.51 -30.89 -1.01
N GLY A 285 6.50 -30.01 -1.17
CA GLY A 285 5.56 -30.07 -2.28
C GLY A 285 6.26 -29.91 -3.63
N GLY A 286 7.22 -28.99 -3.73
CA GLY A 286 8.07 -28.84 -4.91
C GLY A 286 8.95 -30.07 -5.18
N LEU A 287 9.52 -30.67 -4.14
CA LEU A 287 10.29 -31.93 -4.27
C LEU A 287 9.39 -33.12 -4.64
N VAL A 288 8.21 -33.19 -4.04
CA VAL A 288 7.20 -34.21 -4.40
C VAL A 288 6.69 -33.95 -5.82
N TYR A 289 6.39 -32.69 -6.16
CA TYR A 289 6.03 -32.29 -7.52
C TYR A 289 7.16 -32.63 -8.50
N ALA A 290 8.40 -32.28 -8.19
CA ALA A 290 9.57 -32.61 -9.00
C ALA A 290 9.90 -34.11 -9.05
N SER A 291 9.45 -34.92 -8.09
CA SER A 291 9.63 -36.38 -8.11
C SER A 291 8.44 -37.12 -8.72
N PHE A 292 7.23 -36.56 -8.67
CA PHE A 292 6.03 -37.14 -9.28
C PHE A 292 5.84 -36.72 -10.74
N ILE A 293 6.24 -35.51 -11.11
CA ILE A 293 6.15 -35.02 -12.48
C ILE A 293 7.08 -35.84 -13.42
N PRO A 294 8.32 -36.15 -13.10
CA PRO A 294 9.07 -37.10 -13.94
C PRO A 294 8.48 -38.48 -14.02
N SER A 295 7.76 -38.98 -12.98
CA SER A 295 7.10 -40.30 -13.03
C SER A 295 5.70 -40.27 -13.66
N LEU A 296 5.08 -39.09 -13.74
CA LEU A 296 3.87 -38.84 -14.55
C LEU A 296 4.24 -38.41 -15.98
N LEU A 297 5.47 -37.89 -16.15
CA LEU A 297 6.03 -37.45 -17.42
C LEU A 297 7.10 -38.44 -17.96
N SER A 298 7.58 -39.40 -17.13
CA SER A 298 8.41 -40.51 -17.60
C SER A 298 7.50 -41.62 -18.03
N GLU A 299 7.46 -41.77 -19.24
CA GLU A 299 7.02 -42.87 -20.08
C GLU A 299 5.81 -42.65 -20.97
N ASP A 300 5.01 -41.56 -20.89
CA ASP A 300 4.09 -41.35 -22.00
C ASP A 300 3.51 -39.94 -22.20
N THR A 301 3.96 -38.88 -21.49
CA THR A 301 3.46 -37.54 -21.85
C THR A 301 4.36 -36.42 -21.34
N PHE A 302 4.85 -35.60 -22.24
CA PHE A 302 5.51 -34.29 -22.11
C PHE A 302 6.99 -34.25 -21.75
N ASP A 303 7.81 -34.60 -22.72
CA ASP A 303 9.16 -34.03 -22.86
C ASP A 303 9.03 -32.69 -23.61
N LEU A 304 9.15 -31.56 -22.88
CA LEU A 304 9.14 -30.22 -23.48
C LEU A 304 10.49 -29.85 -24.12
N SER A 305 11.42 -30.82 -24.27
CA SER A 305 12.72 -30.59 -24.89
C SER A 305 12.91 -31.25 -26.26
N GLU A 306 11.96 -32.12 -26.68
CA GLU A 306 11.72 -32.56 -28.03
C GLU A 306 10.22 -32.81 -28.07
N GLU A 307 9.40 -31.90 -28.61
CA GLU A 307 7.99 -32.15 -28.90
C GLU A 307 7.94 -33.38 -29.75
N ASP A 308 7.53 -34.52 -29.17
CA ASP A 308 7.14 -35.69 -29.93
C ASP A 308 5.93 -35.27 -30.76
N TYR A 309 6.22 -34.76 -31.95
CA TYR A 309 5.25 -34.47 -32.95
C TYR A 309 4.58 -35.81 -33.34
N TYR A 310 3.31 -35.96 -33.01
CA TYR A 310 2.48 -37.04 -33.52
C TYR A 310 1.84 -36.59 -34.81
N PRO A 311 2.28 -37.10 -35.98
CA PRO A 311 1.66 -36.76 -37.25
C PRO A 311 0.16 -37.04 -37.18
N SER A 312 -0.67 -36.08 -37.56
CA SER A 312 -2.12 -36.33 -37.71
C SER A 312 -2.37 -37.33 -38.84
N GLU A 313 -3.42 -38.11 -38.75
CA GLU A 313 -3.78 -39.01 -39.83
C GLU A 313 -4.00 -38.23 -41.14
N GLY A 314 -3.25 -38.56 -42.19
CA GLY A 314 -3.32 -37.83 -43.46
C GLY A 314 -2.36 -36.67 -43.62
N GLU A 315 -1.47 -36.45 -42.67
CA GLU A 315 -0.47 -35.39 -42.76
C GLU A 315 0.54 -35.65 -43.89
N THR A 316 0.87 -34.60 -44.60
CA THR A 316 1.80 -34.64 -45.72
C THR A 316 3.21 -34.13 -45.32
N PRO A 317 4.28 -34.50 -46.04
CA PRO A 317 5.60 -33.94 -45.80
C PRO A 317 5.64 -32.41 -45.84
N LEU A 318 4.80 -31.78 -46.65
CA LEU A 318 4.70 -30.32 -46.72
C LEU A 318 4.10 -29.73 -45.42
N MET A 319 3.12 -30.41 -44.87
CA MET A 319 2.55 -30.00 -43.56
C MET A 319 3.56 -30.14 -42.42
N THR A 320 4.33 -31.22 -42.39
CA THR A 320 5.42 -31.43 -41.44
C THR A 320 6.48 -30.33 -41.55
N ALA A 321 6.96 -30.05 -42.79
CA ALA A 321 7.93 -28.99 -42.99
C ALA A 321 7.40 -27.60 -42.62
N ALA A 322 6.10 -27.35 -42.84
CA ALA A 322 5.44 -26.12 -42.44
C ALA A 322 5.29 -26.02 -40.91
N TYR A 323 5.05 -27.14 -40.22
CA TYR A 323 5.05 -27.26 -38.77
C TYR A 323 6.43 -26.95 -38.18
N ASP A 324 7.48 -27.58 -38.73
CA ASP A 324 8.87 -27.41 -38.27
C ASP A 324 9.44 -26.03 -38.60
N GLY A 325 8.77 -25.25 -39.44
CA GLY A 325 9.26 -23.95 -39.88
C GLY A 325 10.45 -24.06 -40.87
N ASP A 326 10.65 -25.23 -41.51
CA ASP A 326 11.76 -25.47 -42.38
C ASP A 326 11.48 -24.93 -43.80
N ILE A 327 11.87 -23.65 -44.04
CA ILE A 327 11.68 -22.96 -45.30
C ILE A 327 12.40 -23.66 -46.44
N GLU A 328 13.56 -24.27 -46.20
CA GLU A 328 14.36 -24.96 -47.27
C GLU A 328 13.60 -26.20 -47.72
N GLU A 329 13.08 -27.01 -46.79
CA GLU A 329 12.32 -28.22 -47.13
C GLU A 329 10.95 -27.85 -47.74
N VAL A 330 10.25 -26.81 -47.25
CA VAL A 330 9.01 -26.29 -47.87
C VAL A 330 9.25 -25.93 -49.31
N ASN A 331 10.27 -25.14 -49.63
CA ASN A 331 10.61 -24.80 -50.99
C ASN A 331 10.93 -26.02 -51.87
N ALA A 332 11.70 -26.97 -51.33
CA ALA A 332 12.04 -28.17 -52.07
C ALA A 332 10.81 -29.03 -52.39
N LEU A 333 9.86 -29.13 -51.47
CA LEU A 333 8.60 -29.89 -51.64
C LEU A 333 7.66 -29.18 -52.64
N ILE A 334 7.60 -27.82 -52.62
CA ILE A 334 6.85 -27.04 -53.60
C ILE A 334 7.43 -27.22 -55.01
N GLU A 335 8.77 -27.18 -55.19
CA GLU A 335 9.43 -27.43 -56.46
C GLU A 335 9.21 -28.85 -56.99
N GLN A 336 9.02 -29.83 -56.10
CA GLN A 336 8.67 -31.20 -56.46
C GLN A 336 7.18 -31.37 -56.84
N GLY A 337 6.36 -30.32 -56.65
CA GLY A 337 4.97 -30.30 -57.02
C GLY A 337 4.04 -30.87 -55.92
N ALA A 338 4.39 -30.64 -54.66
CA ALA A 338 3.53 -30.98 -53.54
C ALA A 338 2.18 -30.22 -53.67
N ASP A 339 1.10 -30.86 -53.30
CA ASP A 339 -0.24 -30.25 -53.27
C ASP A 339 -0.35 -29.34 -52.03
N LEU A 340 -0.57 -28.06 -52.29
CA LEU A 340 -0.64 -27.02 -51.26
C LEU A 340 -1.96 -27.09 -50.45
N GLU A 341 -3.00 -27.68 -51.06
CA GLU A 341 -4.38 -27.71 -50.55
C GLU A 341 -4.75 -29.08 -49.95
N GLU A 342 -3.80 -30.03 -49.92
CA GLU A 342 -4.04 -31.28 -49.26
C GLU A 342 -4.35 -31.09 -47.76
N LYS A 343 -5.32 -31.79 -47.27
CA LYS A 343 -5.80 -31.65 -45.86
C LYS A 343 -5.55 -32.91 -45.07
N ASP A 344 -5.12 -32.72 -43.80
CA ASP A 344 -5.06 -33.83 -42.85
C ASP A 344 -6.45 -34.22 -42.33
N ALA A 345 -6.51 -35.15 -41.38
CA ALA A 345 -7.76 -35.64 -40.80
C ALA A 345 -8.56 -34.54 -40.03
N GLU A 346 -7.94 -33.44 -39.67
CA GLU A 346 -8.51 -32.31 -38.92
C GLU A 346 -8.79 -31.12 -39.83
N GLY A 347 -8.56 -31.30 -41.14
CA GLY A 347 -8.82 -30.29 -42.16
C GLY A 347 -7.73 -29.24 -42.33
N TYR A 348 -6.60 -29.38 -41.67
CA TYR A 348 -5.48 -28.45 -41.82
C TYR A 348 -4.71 -28.65 -43.11
N THR A 349 -4.38 -27.55 -43.76
CA THR A 349 -3.43 -27.49 -44.90
C THR A 349 -2.03 -27.11 -44.37
N ALA A 350 -0.99 -27.16 -45.19
CA ALA A 350 0.33 -26.67 -44.84
C ALA A 350 0.32 -25.20 -44.40
N LEU A 351 -0.50 -24.34 -45.07
CA LEU A 351 -0.72 -22.95 -44.66
C LEU A 351 -1.41 -22.85 -43.27
N GLY A 352 -2.35 -23.75 -42.97
CA GLY A 352 -2.98 -23.84 -41.67
C GLY A 352 -1.97 -24.14 -40.57
N TYR A 353 -1.06 -25.11 -40.78
CA TYR A 353 0.01 -25.43 -39.84
C TYR A 353 0.97 -24.24 -39.62
N ALA A 354 1.38 -23.56 -40.70
CA ALA A 354 2.21 -22.38 -40.58
C ALA A 354 1.51 -21.25 -39.80
N GLY A 355 0.20 -21.09 -39.97
CA GLY A 355 -0.61 -20.12 -39.25
C GLY A 355 -0.74 -20.44 -37.77
N PHE A 356 -1.05 -21.68 -37.43
CA PHE A 356 -1.19 -22.16 -36.07
C PHE A 356 0.10 -21.97 -35.23
N LEU A 357 1.26 -22.25 -35.85
CA LEU A 357 2.57 -22.13 -35.20
C LEU A 357 3.23 -20.78 -35.36
N GLN A 358 2.56 -19.82 -35.98
CA GLN A 358 3.07 -18.47 -36.20
C GLN A 358 4.37 -18.42 -37.04
N ASN A 359 4.56 -19.37 -37.94
CA ASN A 359 5.68 -19.45 -38.86
C ASN A 359 5.44 -18.52 -40.09
N ASN A 360 5.52 -17.17 -39.88
CA ASN A 360 5.17 -16.17 -40.86
C ASN A 360 6.00 -16.32 -42.16
N ASP A 361 7.28 -16.66 -42.03
CA ASP A 361 8.17 -16.83 -43.21
C ASP A 361 7.72 -18.03 -44.07
N VAL A 362 7.31 -19.12 -43.46
CA VAL A 362 6.76 -20.30 -44.15
C VAL A 362 5.40 -19.96 -44.78
N ALA A 363 4.53 -19.27 -44.01
CA ALA A 363 3.24 -18.81 -44.56
C ALA A 363 3.42 -17.93 -45.77
N GLN A 364 4.39 -17.01 -45.80
CA GLN A 364 4.74 -16.18 -46.94
C GLN A 364 5.14 -17.02 -48.14
N VAL A 365 6.01 -18.04 -47.94
CA VAL A 365 6.47 -18.93 -49.02
C VAL A 365 5.29 -19.72 -49.62
N LEU A 366 4.41 -20.25 -48.79
CA LEU A 366 3.24 -20.98 -49.24
C LEU A 366 2.25 -20.10 -49.99
N LEU A 367 2.01 -18.87 -49.50
CA LEU A 367 1.16 -17.89 -50.20
C LEU A 367 1.76 -17.45 -51.53
N ASP A 368 3.07 -17.23 -51.60
CA ASP A 368 3.80 -16.90 -52.85
C ASP A 368 3.72 -18.05 -53.85
N ALA A 369 3.65 -19.29 -53.37
CA ALA A 369 3.47 -20.47 -54.20
C ALA A 369 2.02 -20.68 -54.66
N GLY A 370 1.08 -19.92 -54.13
CA GLY A 370 -0.33 -19.94 -54.50
C GLY A 370 -1.24 -20.75 -53.57
N ALA A 371 -0.86 -20.98 -52.33
CA ALA A 371 -1.75 -21.57 -51.33
C ALA A 371 -2.99 -20.68 -51.10
N ASP A 372 -4.14 -21.30 -50.87
CA ASP A 372 -5.41 -20.57 -50.66
C ASP A 372 -5.41 -19.86 -49.30
N PRO A 373 -5.42 -18.49 -49.26
CA PRO A 373 -5.44 -17.74 -48.03
C PRO A 373 -6.78 -17.90 -47.25
N ASN A 374 -7.79 -18.53 -47.87
CA ASN A 374 -9.09 -18.88 -47.27
C ASN A 374 -9.13 -20.33 -46.76
N ALA A 375 -7.99 -20.99 -46.64
CA ALA A 375 -7.91 -22.33 -46.09
C ALA A 375 -8.64 -22.43 -44.74
N GLN A 376 -9.38 -23.51 -44.57
CA GLN A 376 -10.21 -23.70 -43.39
C GLN A 376 -10.03 -25.15 -42.84
N SER A 377 -9.77 -25.24 -41.55
CA SER A 377 -9.78 -26.51 -40.82
C SER A 377 -11.19 -26.83 -40.29
N ASP A 378 -11.31 -27.94 -39.59
CA ASP A 378 -12.56 -28.31 -38.89
C ASP A 378 -12.92 -27.37 -37.73
N TYR A 379 -11.96 -26.48 -37.34
CA TYR A 379 -12.07 -25.60 -36.18
C TYR A 379 -12.15 -24.13 -36.53
N SER A 380 -11.38 -23.66 -37.52
CA SER A 380 -11.25 -22.24 -37.80
C SER A 380 -10.74 -21.96 -39.25
N THR A 381 -10.77 -20.69 -39.64
CA THR A 381 -10.05 -20.22 -40.84
C THR A 381 -8.64 -19.79 -40.45
N VAL A 382 -7.67 -19.89 -41.39
CA VAL A 382 -6.27 -19.45 -41.11
C VAL A 382 -6.22 -17.98 -40.69
N LEU A 383 -7.10 -17.13 -41.25
CA LEU A 383 -7.17 -15.72 -40.87
C LEU A 383 -7.65 -15.55 -39.39
N LEU A 384 -8.67 -16.29 -38.97
CA LEU A 384 -9.13 -16.25 -37.56
C LEU A 384 -8.08 -16.81 -36.61
N GLU A 385 -7.38 -17.88 -36.99
CA GLU A 385 -6.29 -18.43 -36.18
C GLU A 385 -5.16 -17.42 -35.98
N ALA A 386 -4.79 -16.68 -37.01
CA ALA A 386 -3.83 -15.59 -36.90
C ALA A 386 -4.31 -14.50 -35.93
N LEU A 387 -5.60 -14.15 -35.94
CA LEU A 387 -6.19 -13.15 -35.05
C LEU A 387 -6.29 -13.65 -33.61
N TYR A 388 -6.67 -14.91 -33.37
CA TYR A 388 -6.72 -15.50 -32.03
C TYR A 388 -5.34 -15.59 -31.36
N ASN A 389 -4.30 -15.79 -32.19
CA ASN A 389 -2.91 -15.78 -31.74
C ASN A 389 -2.28 -14.38 -31.68
N GLU A 390 -3.08 -13.31 -31.88
CA GLU A 390 -2.61 -11.92 -31.92
C GLU A 390 -1.50 -11.68 -32.97
N ASN A 391 -1.41 -12.54 -34.00
CA ASN A 391 -0.44 -12.44 -35.09
C ASN A 391 -1.00 -11.56 -36.22
N TYR A 392 -1.04 -10.24 -35.97
CA TYR A 392 -1.57 -9.26 -36.92
C TYR A 392 -0.71 -9.13 -38.18
N GLU A 393 0.56 -9.50 -38.11
CA GLU A 393 1.45 -9.53 -39.27
C GLU A 393 0.98 -10.59 -40.29
N LEU A 394 0.73 -11.82 -39.79
CA LEU A 394 0.19 -12.89 -40.62
C LEU A 394 -1.23 -12.57 -41.09
N ALA A 395 -2.09 -12.00 -40.24
CA ALA A 395 -3.45 -11.62 -40.61
C ALA A 395 -3.47 -10.58 -41.75
N SER A 396 -2.55 -9.58 -41.68
CA SER A 396 -2.38 -8.58 -42.72
C SER A 396 -1.87 -9.22 -44.02
N MET A 397 -0.90 -10.12 -43.93
CA MET A 397 -0.37 -10.89 -45.07
C MET A 397 -1.46 -11.72 -45.75
N LEU A 398 -2.22 -12.50 -44.99
CA LEU A 398 -3.34 -13.30 -45.52
C LEU A 398 -4.35 -12.42 -46.25
N TYR A 399 -4.70 -11.26 -45.66
CA TYR A 399 -5.61 -10.32 -46.32
C TYR A 399 -5.05 -9.76 -47.62
N GLU A 400 -3.76 -9.39 -47.67
CA GLU A 400 -3.09 -8.94 -48.92
C GLU A 400 -3.13 -10.00 -50.03
N TYR A 401 -3.05 -11.29 -49.64
CA TYR A 401 -3.16 -12.41 -50.58
C TYR A 401 -4.62 -12.83 -50.87
N GLY A 402 -5.60 -12.10 -50.34
CA GLY A 402 -7.02 -12.26 -50.70
C GLY A 402 -7.85 -13.11 -49.74
N ALA A 403 -7.43 -13.22 -48.49
CA ALA A 403 -8.28 -13.81 -47.48
C ALA A 403 -9.57 -12.99 -47.31
N ASN A 404 -10.71 -13.68 -47.23
CA ASN A 404 -12.00 -13.04 -47.06
C ASN A 404 -12.32 -12.87 -45.55
N PRO A 405 -12.37 -11.63 -45.04
CA PRO A 405 -12.63 -11.40 -43.64
C PRO A 405 -14.09 -11.67 -43.18
N GLU A 406 -15.01 -11.88 -44.15
CA GLU A 406 -16.40 -12.31 -43.89
C GLU A 406 -16.56 -13.83 -43.81
N LEU A 407 -15.50 -14.58 -44.13
CA LEU A 407 -15.55 -16.05 -44.08
C LEU A 407 -15.75 -16.53 -42.64
N GLU A 408 -16.90 -17.18 -42.43
CA GLU A 408 -17.25 -17.73 -41.11
C GLU A 408 -16.58 -19.10 -40.89
N ASP A 409 -16.08 -19.32 -39.69
CA ASP A 409 -15.65 -20.62 -39.22
C ASP A 409 -16.84 -21.55 -38.88
N PRO A 410 -16.63 -22.80 -38.48
CA PRO A 410 -17.71 -23.73 -38.10
C PRO A 410 -18.58 -23.26 -36.92
N THR A 411 -18.09 -22.27 -36.12
CA THR A 411 -18.85 -21.69 -35.01
C THR A 411 -19.68 -20.48 -35.45
N GLY A 412 -19.51 -20.00 -36.68
CA GLY A 412 -20.16 -18.80 -37.23
C GLY A 412 -19.44 -17.51 -36.90
N GLU A 413 -18.17 -17.58 -36.54
CA GLU A 413 -17.32 -16.40 -36.30
C GLU A 413 -16.49 -16.07 -37.54
N SER A 414 -16.34 -14.77 -37.83
CA SER A 414 -15.54 -14.24 -38.93
C SER A 414 -14.54 -13.19 -38.41
N ALA A 415 -13.54 -12.81 -39.19
CA ALA A 415 -12.61 -11.76 -38.81
C ALA A 415 -13.32 -10.42 -38.52
N TYR A 416 -14.43 -10.15 -39.22
CA TYR A 416 -15.26 -8.97 -38.90
C TYR A 416 -15.94 -9.09 -37.55
N SER A 417 -16.52 -10.24 -37.22
CA SER A 417 -17.16 -10.44 -35.91
C SER A 417 -16.14 -10.44 -34.76
N TYR A 418 -14.93 -10.94 -34.98
CA TYR A 418 -13.83 -10.90 -34.02
C TYR A 418 -13.49 -9.47 -33.56
N PHE A 419 -13.40 -8.54 -34.50
CA PHE A 419 -13.18 -7.12 -34.19
C PHE A 419 -14.46 -6.33 -33.88
N GLY A 420 -15.63 -6.91 -34.08
CA GLY A 420 -16.91 -6.21 -33.93
C GLY A 420 -17.14 -5.12 -34.99
N VAL A 421 -16.68 -5.32 -36.22
CA VAL A 421 -16.80 -4.41 -37.33
C VAL A 421 -17.70 -4.99 -38.44
N ASP A 422 -18.28 -4.10 -39.28
CA ASP A 422 -19.25 -4.49 -40.31
C ASP A 422 -18.75 -4.16 -41.72
N ASN A 423 -17.53 -3.65 -41.87
CA ASN A 423 -16.99 -3.24 -43.15
C ASN A 423 -15.46 -3.29 -43.23
N GLU A 424 -14.95 -3.31 -44.46
CA GLU A 424 -13.54 -3.46 -44.76
C GLU A 424 -12.67 -2.31 -44.23
N GLU A 425 -13.15 -1.07 -44.26
CA GLU A 425 -12.38 0.09 -43.77
C GLU A 425 -12.10 0.02 -42.30
N ASP A 426 -13.11 -0.39 -41.49
CA ASP A 426 -12.97 -0.53 -40.05
C ASP A 426 -12.14 -1.77 -39.67
N PHE A 427 -12.23 -2.85 -40.49
CA PHE A 427 -11.38 -4.04 -40.32
C PHE A 427 -9.90 -3.71 -40.52
N LEU A 428 -9.56 -3.04 -41.61
CA LEU A 428 -8.18 -2.64 -41.87
C LEU A 428 -7.62 -1.71 -40.79
N ARG A 429 -8.45 -0.80 -40.29
CA ARG A 429 -8.06 0.06 -39.16
C ARG A 429 -7.84 -0.69 -37.88
N ALA A 430 -8.59 -1.80 -37.65
CA ALA A 430 -8.42 -2.65 -36.51
C ALA A 430 -7.14 -3.50 -36.60
N LEU A 431 -6.76 -3.95 -37.78
CA LEU A 431 -5.50 -4.68 -38.02
C LEU A 431 -4.24 -3.83 -37.79
N GLU A 432 -4.32 -2.50 -37.97
CA GLU A 432 -3.20 -1.57 -37.81
C GLU A 432 -2.97 -1.12 -36.33
N GLN A 433 -3.83 -1.49 -35.38
CA GLN A 433 -3.74 -1.11 -33.97
C GLN A 433 -3.03 -2.15 -33.14
#